data_6836ffe267fd1c309e5faa77013bf287
#
_entry.id   6836ffe267fd1c309e5faa77013bf287
#
_cell.length_a   1.000
_cell.length_b   1.000
_cell.length_c   1.000
_cell.angle_alpha   90.00
_cell.angle_beta   90.00
_cell.angle_gamma   90.00
#
_symmetry.space_group_name_H-M   'P 1'
#
loop_
_entity.id
_entity.type
_entity.pdbx_description
1 polymer ?
#
loop_
_entity_poly.entity_id
_entity_poly.type
_entity_poly.pdbx_seq_one_letter_code
_entity_poly.pdbx_strand_id
1 'polypeptide(L)'
;MALIFLESVCDDPEVIAANVALKVSMGDPDYKDMSPEDAKRDFLRRIKEYEAVYEPVTEPHLSYFKIINVGEQATVCRIHGYLQSRVAFYLMNLHLKPRSIFFSRVRCCVTPPRLSNC
;
A
#
# COMPACT_ATOMS: atom_id res chain seq x y z
N MET A 1 -14.06 -13.33 -14.26
CA MET A 1 -14.10 -12.37 -13.15
C MET A 1 -12.68 -11.85 -12.93
N ALA A 2 -12.46 -10.55 -12.93
CA ALA A 2 -11.12 -10.00 -12.71
C ALA A 2 -10.93 -9.76 -11.20
N LEU A 3 -9.95 -10.43 -10.60
CA LEU A 3 -9.58 -10.28 -9.19
C LEU A 3 -8.31 -9.44 -9.08
N ILE A 4 -8.28 -8.57 -8.09
CA ILE A 4 -7.09 -7.81 -7.70
C ILE A 4 -6.93 -7.90 -6.18
N PHE A 5 -5.74 -8.19 -5.72
CA PHE A 5 -5.39 -8.14 -4.31
C PHE A 5 -4.85 -6.75 -3.96
N LEU A 6 -5.32 -6.22 -2.85
CA LEU A 6 -4.84 -4.95 -2.29
C LEU A 6 -4.13 -5.25 -0.98
N GLU A 7 -2.87 -4.89 -0.90
CA GLU A 7 -2.03 -5.09 0.27
C GLU A 7 -1.53 -3.73 0.76
N SER A 8 -1.76 -3.45 2.04
CA SER A 8 -1.26 -2.23 2.70
C SER A 8 -0.33 -2.62 3.82
N VAL A 9 0.91 -2.20 3.73
CA VAL A 9 1.96 -2.46 4.73
C VAL A 9 2.40 -1.14 5.33
N CYS A 10 2.51 -1.10 6.64
CA CYS A 10 3.05 0.05 7.35
C CYS A 10 4.04 -0.46 8.41
N ASP A 11 5.32 -0.23 8.19
CA ASP A 11 6.42 -0.57 9.09
C ASP A 11 7.10 0.66 9.69
N ASP A 12 6.72 1.85 9.26
CA ASP A 12 7.22 3.11 9.81
C ASP A 12 6.57 3.39 11.19
N PRO A 13 7.37 3.42 12.28
CA PRO A 13 6.85 3.64 13.63
C PRO A 13 6.21 5.02 13.83
N GLU A 14 6.63 6.05 13.09
CA GLU A 14 6.04 7.38 13.18
C GLU A 14 4.64 7.40 12.57
N VAL A 15 4.47 6.76 11.43
CA VAL A 15 3.17 6.60 10.77
C VAL A 15 2.23 5.77 11.63
N ILE A 16 2.71 4.67 12.22
CA ILE A 16 1.91 3.84 13.13
C ILE A 16 1.46 4.67 14.34
N ALA A 17 2.37 5.41 14.98
CA ALA A 17 2.06 6.23 16.14
C ALA A 17 1.03 7.32 15.81
N ALA A 18 1.16 7.99 14.67
CA ALA A 18 0.21 8.99 14.20
C ALA A 18 -1.19 8.40 13.95
N ASN A 19 -1.26 7.24 13.31
CA ASN A 19 -2.51 6.53 13.05
C ASN A 19 -3.20 6.07 14.34
N VAL A 20 -2.44 5.56 15.31
CA VAL A 20 -2.96 5.18 16.63
C VAL A 20 -3.55 6.41 17.35
N ALA A 21 -2.80 7.52 17.39
CA ALA A 21 -3.25 8.76 18.01
C ALA A 21 -4.54 9.29 17.36
N LEU A 22 -4.60 9.25 16.02
CA LEU A 22 -5.79 9.67 15.27
C LEU A 22 -7.00 8.82 15.59
N LYS A 23 -6.87 7.49 15.60
CA LYS A 23 -7.96 6.56 15.93
C LYS A 23 -8.49 6.75 17.35
N VAL A 24 -7.60 6.91 18.31
CA VAL A 24 -7.97 7.15 19.72
C VAL A 24 -8.68 8.51 19.88
N SER A 25 -8.22 9.55 19.15
CA SER A 25 -8.81 10.90 19.24
C SER A 25 -10.16 11.05 18.52
N MET A 26 -10.39 10.27 17.46
CA MET A 26 -11.65 10.32 16.69
C MET A 26 -12.85 9.69 17.38
N GLY A 27 -12.68 9.10 18.57
CA GLY A 27 -13.77 8.49 19.34
C GLY A 27 -14.34 7.26 18.65
N ASP A 28 -13.46 6.40 18.13
CA ASP A 28 -13.86 5.11 17.57
C ASP A 28 -14.77 4.38 18.57
N PRO A 29 -15.90 3.82 18.15
CA PRO A 29 -16.83 3.10 19.02
C PRO A 29 -16.17 2.05 19.92
N ASP A 30 -15.11 1.41 19.41
CA ASP A 30 -14.36 0.37 20.15
C ASP A 30 -13.60 0.94 21.36
N TYR A 31 -13.31 2.24 21.40
CA TYR A 31 -12.49 2.90 22.43
C TYR A 31 -13.23 3.97 23.24
N LYS A 32 -14.55 4.10 23.04
CA LYS A 32 -15.37 5.19 23.59
C LYS A 32 -15.34 5.27 25.11
N ASP A 33 -15.20 4.13 25.78
CA ASP A 33 -15.23 4.02 27.24
C ASP A 33 -13.86 3.69 27.86
N MET A 34 -12.79 3.75 27.05
CA MET A 34 -11.43 3.43 27.47
C MET A 34 -10.60 4.70 27.68
N SER A 35 -9.63 4.62 28.60
CA SER A 35 -8.62 5.68 28.69
C SER A 35 -7.78 5.73 27.41
N PRO A 36 -7.28 6.90 26.97
CA PRO A 36 -6.44 7.01 25.78
C PRO A 36 -5.20 6.09 25.80
N GLU A 37 -4.65 5.87 26.98
CA GLU A 37 -3.48 5.00 27.16
C GLU A 37 -3.82 3.52 27.03
N ASP A 38 -4.96 3.09 27.57
CA ASP A 38 -5.44 1.72 27.43
C ASP A 38 -5.85 1.42 25.99
N ALA A 39 -6.52 2.36 25.32
CA ALA A 39 -6.87 2.27 23.91
C ALA A 39 -5.62 2.11 23.03
N LYS A 40 -4.58 2.90 23.30
CA LYS A 40 -3.29 2.80 22.60
C LYS A 40 -2.64 1.43 22.82
N ARG A 41 -2.65 0.94 24.05
CA ARG A 41 -2.07 -0.37 24.40
C ARG A 41 -2.82 -1.51 23.71
N ASP A 42 -4.13 -1.48 23.70
CA ASP A 42 -4.96 -2.48 23.03
C ASP A 42 -4.74 -2.47 21.51
N PHE A 43 -4.68 -1.28 20.91
CA PHE A 43 -4.43 -1.14 19.48
C PHE A 43 -3.05 -1.72 19.08
N LEU A 44 -2.00 -1.42 19.83
CA LEU A 44 -0.66 -1.97 19.57
C LEU A 44 -0.61 -3.49 19.79
N ARG A 45 -1.38 -4.02 20.74
CA ARG A 45 -1.51 -5.46 20.93
C ARG A 45 -2.15 -6.12 19.71
N ARG A 46 -3.25 -5.55 19.21
CA ARG A 46 -3.92 -6.05 17.98
C ARG A 46 -3.00 -6.01 16.76
N ILE A 47 -2.19 -4.97 16.59
CA ILE A 47 -1.20 -4.90 15.51
C ILE A 47 -0.28 -6.14 15.58
N LYS A 48 0.30 -6.44 16.73
CA LYS A 48 1.18 -7.60 16.91
C LYS A 48 0.51 -8.93 16.63
N GLU A 49 -0.76 -9.07 17.03
CA GLU A 49 -1.54 -10.27 16.75
C GLU A 49 -1.77 -10.46 15.25
N TYR A 50 -2.05 -9.36 14.51
CA TYR A 50 -2.21 -9.41 13.06
C TYR A 50 -0.88 -9.64 12.33
N GLU A 51 0.20 -9.03 12.78
CA GLU A 51 1.55 -9.26 12.23
C GLU A 51 1.97 -10.73 12.32
N ALA A 52 1.58 -11.43 13.39
CA ALA A 52 1.91 -12.83 13.59
C ALA A 52 1.23 -13.78 12.59
N VAL A 53 0.10 -13.40 12.00
CA VAL A 53 -0.66 -14.19 11.02
C VAL A 53 -0.65 -13.60 9.61
N TYR A 54 0.07 -12.49 9.43
CA TYR A 54 0.13 -11.80 8.15
C TYR A 54 0.98 -12.56 7.15
N GLU A 55 0.41 -12.79 5.97
CA GLU A 55 1.09 -13.38 4.82
C GLU A 55 1.14 -12.37 3.67
N PRO A 56 2.33 -11.92 3.23
CA PRO A 56 2.45 -10.99 2.13
C PRO A 56 2.09 -11.67 0.79
N VAL A 57 1.52 -10.90 -0.12
CA VAL A 57 1.29 -11.36 -1.50
C VAL A 57 2.62 -11.38 -2.25
N THR A 58 3.13 -12.57 -2.55
CA THR A 58 4.42 -12.77 -3.23
C THR A 58 4.30 -13.49 -4.57
N GLU A 59 3.13 -14.05 -4.88
CA GLU A 59 2.92 -14.87 -6.07
C GLU A 59 2.95 -14.04 -7.36
N PRO A 60 3.89 -14.33 -8.26
CA PRO A 60 4.10 -13.53 -9.47
C PRO A 60 2.98 -13.67 -10.50
N HIS A 61 2.09 -14.64 -10.34
CA HIS A 61 0.95 -14.86 -11.23
C HIS A 61 -0.31 -14.09 -10.83
N LEU A 62 -0.35 -13.52 -9.63
CA LEU A 62 -1.48 -12.76 -9.13
C LEU A 62 -1.44 -11.29 -9.59
N SER A 63 -2.62 -10.71 -9.75
CA SER A 63 -2.78 -9.27 -9.92
C SER A 63 -2.87 -8.63 -8.55
N TYR A 64 -1.89 -7.83 -8.17
CA TYR A 64 -1.91 -7.15 -6.88
C TYR A 64 -1.37 -5.72 -6.94
N PHE A 65 -1.82 -4.93 -5.99
CA PHE A 65 -1.35 -3.59 -5.72
C PHE A 65 -0.94 -3.51 -4.24
N LYS A 66 0.31 -3.21 -3.97
CA LYS A 66 0.87 -3.11 -2.63
C LYS A 66 1.28 -1.66 -2.35
N ILE A 67 0.77 -1.10 -1.25
CA ILE A 67 1.14 0.22 -0.75
C ILE A 67 2.00 0.04 0.50
N ILE A 68 3.09 0.75 0.58
CA ILE A 68 3.99 0.75 1.74
C ILE A 68 4.03 2.16 2.32
N ASN A 69 3.94 2.25 3.64
CA ASN A 69 4.06 3.48 4.43
C ASN A 69 3.21 4.64 3.88
N VAL A 70 1.90 4.38 3.76
CA VAL A 70 0.91 5.41 3.36
C VAL A 70 1.23 6.03 1.99
N GLY A 71 1.78 5.22 1.07
CA GLY A 71 2.06 5.65 -0.31
C GLY A 71 3.47 6.18 -0.55
N GLU A 72 4.39 6.00 0.39
CA GLU A 72 5.82 6.25 0.16
C GLU A 72 6.35 5.38 -0.97
N GLN A 73 5.90 4.12 -1.00
CA GLN A 73 6.19 3.20 -2.08
C GLN A 73 4.92 2.45 -2.51
N ALA A 74 4.77 2.25 -3.81
CA ALA A 74 3.71 1.41 -4.38
C ALA A 74 4.31 0.38 -5.34
N THR A 75 3.89 -0.87 -5.18
CA THR A 75 4.23 -1.96 -6.10
C THR A 75 2.98 -2.40 -6.84
N VAL A 76 3.08 -2.45 -8.16
CA VAL A 76 1.98 -2.81 -9.05
C VAL A 76 2.37 -4.05 -9.85
N CYS A 77 1.62 -5.13 -9.70
CA CYS A 77 1.88 -6.38 -10.41
C CYS A 77 0.65 -6.82 -11.19
N ARG A 78 0.85 -7.10 -12.49
CA ARG A 78 -0.16 -7.65 -13.41
C ARG A 78 -1.52 -6.95 -13.36
N ILE A 79 -1.52 -5.64 -13.27
CA ILE A 79 -2.74 -4.83 -13.38
C ILE A 79 -3.11 -4.72 -14.84
N HIS A 80 -4.27 -5.25 -15.21
CA HIS A 80 -4.77 -5.30 -16.57
C HIS A 80 -6.22 -4.80 -16.67
N GLY A 81 -6.50 -4.11 -17.76
CA GLY A 81 -7.83 -3.61 -18.06
C GLY A 81 -8.21 -2.34 -17.31
N TYR A 82 -9.32 -1.75 -17.74
CA TYR A 82 -9.74 -0.42 -17.31
C TYR A 82 -10.00 -0.34 -15.80
N LEU A 83 -10.76 -1.28 -15.26
CA LEU A 83 -11.19 -1.20 -13.84
C LEU A 83 -10.01 -1.32 -12.88
N GLN A 84 -9.14 -2.34 -13.07
CA GLN A 84 -7.98 -2.53 -12.24
C GLN A 84 -7.02 -1.33 -12.32
N SER A 85 -6.80 -0.79 -13.50
CA SER A 85 -5.97 0.40 -13.70
C SER A 85 -6.54 1.63 -13.01
N ARG A 86 -7.86 1.81 -13.01
CA ARG A 86 -8.53 2.92 -12.30
C ARG A 86 -8.40 2.79 -10.79
N VAL A 87 -8.53 1.59 -10.24
CA VAL A 87 -8.33 1.33 -8.80
C VAL A 87 -6.88 1.63 -8.41
N ALA A 88 -5.91 1.12 -9.16
CA ALA A 88 -4.49 1.37 -8.90
C ALA A 88 -4.17 2.88 -8.99
N PHE A 89 -4.66 3.58 -10.02
CA PHE A 89 -4.51 5.02 -10.14
C PHE A 89 -5.08 5.78 -8.96
N TYR A 90 -6.29 5.43 -8.53
CA TYR A 90 -6.93 6.06 -7.37
C TYR A 90 -6.09 5.85 -6.10
N LEU A 91 -5.66 4.62 -5.83
CA LEU A 91 -4.87 4.29 -4.65
C LEU A 91 -3.52 4.99 -4.62
N MET A 92 -2.84 5.11 -5.76
CA MET A 92 -1.59 5.86 -5.86
C MET A 92 -1.76 7.36 -5.57
N ASN A 93 -2.96 7.91 -5.77
CA ASN A 93 -3.22 9.33 -5.60
C ASN A 93 -3.88 9.70 -4.27
N LEU A 94 -4.24 8.72 -3.42
CA LEU A 94 -4.90 8.97 -2.13
C LEU A 94 -4.08 9.83 -1.16
N HIS A 95 -2.76 9.66 -1.17
CA HIS A 95 -1.85 10.30 -0.22
C HIS A 95 -0.93 11.35 -0.87
N LEU A 96 -1.21 11.74 -2.11
CA LEU A 96 -0.44 12.79 -2.77
C LEU A 96 -0.64 14.13 -2.08
N LYS A 97 0.49 14.76 -1.75
CA LYS A 97 0.48 16.17 -1.31
C LYS A 97 0.12 17.07 -2.50
N PRO A 98 -0.59 18.18 -2.29
CA PRO A 98 -0.82 19.16 -3.35
C PRO A 98 0.49 19.60 -4.00
N ARG A 99 0.52 19.71 -5.34
CA ARG A 99 1.68 20.10 -6.16
C ARG A 99 2.80 19.07 -6.29
N SER A 100 2.46 17.80 -6.38
CA SER A 100 3.43 16.77 -6.75
C SER A 100 3.83 16.92 -8.22
N ILE A 101 5.14 16.88 -8.48
CA ILE A 101 5.70 16.87 -9.83
C ILE A 101 6.15 15.44 -10.13
N PHE A 102 5.70 14.88 -11.25
CA PHE A 102 6.04 13.53 -11.66
C PHE A 102 7.08 13.57 -12.79
N PHE A 103 8.20 12.88 -12.58
CA PHE A 103 9.18 12.62 -13.63
C PHE A 103 9.09 11.16 -14.01
N SER A 104 8.81 10.87 -15.29
CA SER A 104 8.88 9.52 -15.80
C SER A 104 10.08 9.36 -16.76
N ARG A 105 10.90 8.35 -16.51
CA ARG A 105 11.96 7.95 -17.43
C ARG A 105 11.56 6.63 -18.07
N VAL A 106 11.22 6.68 -19.35
CA VAL A 106 11.02 5.46 -20.12
C VAL A 106 12.39 4.92 -20.56
N ARG A 107 12.75 3.77 -20.03
CA ARG A 107 13.90 3.02 -20.52
C ARG A 107 13.40 2.18 -21.69
N CYS A 108 13.58 2.67 -22.89
CA CYS A 108 13.35 1.88 -24.09
C CYS A 108 14.43 0.81 -24.17
N CYS A 109 14.08 -0.46 -23.94
CA CYS A 109 14.94 -1.59 -24.27
C CYS A 109 14.90 -1.73 -25.79
N VAL A 110 15.69 -0.92 -26.49
CA VAL A 110 15.99 -1.17 -27.91
C VAL A 110 16.92 -2.37 -27.92
N THR A 111 16.39 -3.56 -28.12
CA THR A 111 17.20 -4.69 -28.57
C THR A 111 17.73 -4.34 -29.95
N PRO A 112 19.04 -4.22 -30.14
CA PRO A 112 19.55 -4.01 -31.49
C PRO A 112 19.15 -5.19 -32.36
N PRO A 113 18.78 -4.95 -33.65
CA PRO A 113 18.48 -6.03 -34.56
C PRO A 113 19.73 -6.92 -34.67
N ARG A 114 19.54 -8.24 -34.48
CA ARG A 114 20.60 -9.21 -34.81
C ARG A 114 20.90 -9.06 -36.26
N LEU A 115 22.09 -8.59 -36.57
CA LEU A 115 22.67 -8.71 -37.90
C LEU A 115 22.83 -10.21 -38.15
N SER A 116 21.95 -10.78 -38.94
CA SER A 116 22.15 -12.09 -39.53
C SER A 116 23.25 -11.91 -40.59
N ASN A 117 24.44 -12.41 -40.27
CA ASN A 117 25.48 -12.60 -41.30
C ASN A 117 24.95 -13.62 -42.32
N CYS A 118 24.81 -13.16 -43.55
CA CYS A 118 24.90 -14.02 -44.73
C CYS A 118 26.35 -14.42 -44.96
#